data_78b85ed02d67d5c1f1dcfaaaacff43b5
#
_entry.id   78b85ed02d67d5c1f1dcfaaaacff43b5
#
_cell.length_a   1.000
_cell.length_b   1.000
_cell.length_c   1.000
_cell.angle_alpha   90.00
_cell.angle_beta   90.00
_cell.angle_gamma   90.00
#
_symmetry.space_group_name_H-M   'P 1'
#
loop_
_entity.id
_entity.type
_entity.pdbx_description
1 polymer ?
#
loop_
_entity_poly.entity_id
_entity_poly.type
_entity_poly.pdbx_seq_one_letter_code
_entity_poly.pdbx_strand_id
1 'polypeptide(L)'
;MNRETVLAEHRGGVALITMNRPEKRNAFSDQQYDDLRAALTDARNDDAIKAAVLTGAPGAFSGGQDLGEMATVRAYSDGQRHGFAPFIDCLSAFDKPLIAAVNGVGVGIGLTMLLHCDMVYIARSARLRAPFVSLGLVPEAASSYLLQAIVGPQLAAELLYTNAWIGADRAVELKLAAAVYADGALLAGAMGKASEIAQQPLASLRRTKQTLLAVREDAVATARRREDAAMAASLGGPANVEAIRAFREKRAPDFSGM
;
A
#
# COMPACT_ATOMS: atom_id res chain seq x y z
N MET A 1 12.01 -3.17 -16.66
CA MET A 1 13.24 -3.91 -16.24
C MET A 1 12.93 -4.66 -14.96
N ASN A 2 13.25 -5.96 -14.88
CA ASN A 2 13.10 -6.70 -13.63
C ASN A 2 14.14 -6.21 -12.63
N ARG A 3 13.67 -5.97 -11.39
CA ARG A 3 14.47 -5.65 -10.23
C ARG A 3 14.48 -6.86 -9.29
N GLU A 4 15.31 -6.85 -8.27
CA GLU A 4 15.43 -7.99 -7.37
C GLU A 4 14.09 -8.38 -6.73
N THR A 5 13.34 -7.39 -6.25
CA THR A 5 12.09 -7.61 -5.49
C THR A 5 10.83 -7.18 -6.23
N VAL A 6 10.93 -6.68 -7.48
CA VAL A 6 9.82 -6.21 -8.30
C VAL A 6 10.00 -6.61 -9.76
N LEU A 7 9.00 -7.25 -10.32
CA LEU A 7 8.92 -7.52 -11.75
C LEU A 7 8.08 -6.44 -12.42
N ALA A 8 8.52 -5.95 -13.57
CA ALA A 8 7.79 -4.97 -14.37
C ALA A 8 7.71 -5.41 -15.82
N GLU A 9 6.49 -5.53 -16.33
CA GLU A 9 6.19 -5.94 -17.69
C GLU A 9 5.35 -4.87 -18.40
N HIS A 10 5.61 -4.64 -19.69
CA HIS A 10 4.80 -3.74 -20.52
C HIS A 10 3.89 -4.57 -21.42
N ARG A 11 2.59 -4.32 -21.36
CA ARG A 11 1.57 -5.04 -22.14
C ARG A 11 0.56 -4.04 -22.72
N GLY A 12 0.68 -3.72 -24.01
CA GLY A 12 -0.33 -2.93 -24.73
C GLY A 12 -0.63 -1.54 -24.13
N GLY A 13 0.41 -0.80 -23.70
CA GLY A 13 0.24 0.51 -23.04
C GLY A 13 -0.03 0.45 -21.54
N VAL A 14 0.06 -0.74 -20.95
CA VAL A 14 -0.11 -0.97 -19.51
C VAL A 14 1.20 -1.48 -18.90
N ALA A 15 1.65 -0.89 -17.79
CA ALA A 15 2.70 -1.45 -16.95
C ALA A 15 2.07 -2.40 -15.92
N LEU A 16 2.42 -3.69 -15.98
CA LEU A 16 2.14 -4.64 -14.91
C LEU A 16 3.33 -4.66 -13.96
N ILE A 17 3.12 -4.25 -12.72
CA ILE A 17 4.13 -4.17 -11.68
C ILE A 17 3.78 -5.19 -10.60
N THR A 18 4.67 -6.17 -10.38
CA THR A 18 4.44 -7.27 -9.44
C THR A 18 5.46 -7.22 -8.31
N MET A 19 5.02 -7.04 -7.08
CA MET A 19 5.85 -7.24 -5.88
C MET A 19 6.25 -8.70 -5.80
N ASN A 20 7.55 -9.00 -5.74
CA ASN A 20 8.11 -10.34 -5.93
C ASN A 20 9.04 -10.79 -4.80
N ARG A 21 8.48 -10.92 -3.60
CA ARG A 21 9.10 -11.58 -2.44
C ARG A 21 8.13 -12.61 -1.84
N PRO A 22 7.69 -13.63 -2.62
CA PRO A 22 6.64 -14.57 -2.19
C PRO A 22 7.03 -15.34 -0.92
N GLU A 23 8.30 -15.66 -0.70
CA GLU A 23 8.85 -16.33 0.49
C GLU A 23 8.66 -15.48 1.77
N LYS A 24 8.50 -14.17 1.63
CA LYS A 24 8.19 -13.20 2.70
C LYS A 24 6.77 -12.67 2.61
N ARG A 25 5.89 -13.32 1.84
CA ARG A 25 4.52 -12.84 1.56
C ARG A 25 4.50 -11.40 1.01
N ASN A 26 5.47 -11.06 0.18
CA ASN A 26 5.66 -9.73 -0.39
C ASN A 26 5.73 -8.62 0.69
N ALA A 27 6.32 -8.92 1.86
CA ALA A 27 6.57 -7.93 2.90
C ALA A 27 7.64 -6.93 2.43
N PHE A 28 7.45 -5.66 2.77
CA PHE A 28 8.32 -4.57 2.35
C PHE A 28 9.63 -4.56 3.12
N SER A 29 10.73 -4.71 2.38
CA SER A 29 12.08 -4.31 2.76
C SER A 29 12.40 -2.93 2.19
N ASP A 30 13.51 -2.32 2.62
CA ASP A 30 14.00 -1.09 2.00
C ASP A 30 14.23 -1.26 0.50
N GLN A 31 14.81 -2.38 0.09
CA GLN A 31 15.01 -2.72 -1.32
C GLN A 31 13.68 -2.78 -2.08
N GLN A 32 12.63 -3.35 -1.50
CA GLN A 32 11.33 -3.44 -2.17
C GLN A 32 10.66 -2.07 -2.32
N TYR A 33 10.81 -1.17 -1.34
CA TYR A 33 10.36 0.22 -1.50
C TYR A 33 11.09 0.91 -2.66
N ASP A 34 12.41 0.79 -2.74
CA ASP A 34 13.21 1.39 -3.80
C ASP A 34 12.91 0.79 -5.17
N ASP A 35 12.78 -0.52 -5.27
CA ASP A 35 12.47 -1.21 -6.52
C ASP A 35 11.07 -0.82 -7.02
N LEU A 36 10.08 -0.75 -6.13
CA LEU A 36 8.72 -0.37 -6.48
C LEU A 36 8.64 1.11 -6.88
N ARG A 37 9.31 1.99 -6.14
CA ARG A 37 9.46 3.40 -6.49
C ARG A 37 10.08 3.56 -7.88
N ALA A 38 11.15 2.83 -8.17
CA ALA A 38 11.81 2.89 -9.46
C ALA A 38 10.91 2.34 -10.60
N ALA A 39 10.13 1.26 -10.36
CA ALA A 39 9.19 0.73 -11.34
C ALA A 39 8.05 1.72 -11.66
N LEU A 40 7.51 2.38 -10.64
CA LEU A 40 6.51 3.43 -10.81
C LEU A 40 7.09 4.65 -11.55
N THR A 41 8.32 5.04 -11.23
CA THR A 41 9.03 6.15 -11.90
C THR A 41 9.24 5.85 -13.38
N ASP A 42 9.68 4.64 -13.73
CA ASP A 42 9.85 4.22 -15.12
C ASP A 42 8.50 4.25 -15.85
N ALA A 43 7.44 3.68 -15.26
CA ALA A 43 6.11 3.68 -15.85
C ALA A 43 5.55 5.11 -16.02
N ARG A 44 5.85 6.02 -15.10
CA ARG A 44 5.47 7.43 -15.19
C ARG A 44 6.17 8.15 -16.35
N ASN A 45 7.45 7.89 -16.55
CA ASN A 45 8.30 8.60 -17.52
C ASN A 45 8.18 8.03 -18.95
N ASP A 46 7.70 6.82 -19.12
CA ASP A 46 7.49 6.20 -20.44
C ASP A 46 6.11 6.56 -21.00
N ASP A 47 6.04 7.44 -21.99
CA ASP A 47 4.78 7.87 -22.61
C ASP A 47 4.07 6.76 -23.40
N ALA A 48 4.72 5.65 -23.69
CA ALA A 48 4.06 4.45 -24.22
C ALA A 48 3.16 3.78 -23.17
N ILE A 49 3.41 4.01 -21.86
CA ILE A 49 2.59 3.52 -20.77
C ILE A 49 1.51 4.55 -20.44
N LYS A 50 0.24 4.14 -20.45
CA LYS A 50 -0.91 4.98 -20.16
C LYS A 50 -1.63 4.64 -18.85
N ALA A 51 -1.42 3.42 -18.33
CA ALA A 51 -1.94 2.96 -17.05
C ALA A 51 -0.98 1.98 -16.41
N ALA A 52 -1.08 1.79 -15.09
CA ALA A 52 -0.32 0.78 -14.37
C ALA A 52 -1.24 -0.13 -13.55
N VAL A 53 -0.89 -1.41 -13.44
CA VAL A 53 -1.51 -2.40 -12.56
C VAL A 53 -0.47 -2.87 -11.57
N LEU A 54 -0.78 -2.78 -10.28
CA LEU A 54 0.04 -3.25 -9.17
C LEU A 54 -0.56 -4.51 -8.57
N THR A 55 0.25 -5.55 -8.41
CA THR A 55 -0.16 -6.80 -7.77
C THR A 55 0.97 -7.42 -6.96
N GLY A 56 0.70 -8.50 -6.24
CA GLY A 56 1.71 -9.32 -5.56
C GLY A 56 1.98 -10.63 -6.30
N ALA A 57 3.18 -11.17 -6.19
CA ALA A 57 3.46 -12.56 -6.55
C ALA A 57 2.56 -13.51 -5.74
N PRO A 58 2.30 -14.75 -6.21
CA PRO A 58 1.37 -15.67 -5.56
C PRO A 58 1.60 -15.85 -4.05
N GLY A 59 0.50 -15.94 -3.29
CA GLY A 59 0.51 -16.17 -1.85
C GLY A 59 0.08 -14.97 -0.98
N ALA A 60 0.33 -13.74 -1.42
CA ALA A 60 -0.15 -12.54 -0.76
C ALA A 60 -0.10 -11.34 -1.71
N PHE A 61 -0.88 -10.30 -1.44
CA PHE A 61 -0.64 -8.99 -2.04
C PHE A 61 0.58 -8.37 -1.35
N SER A 62 0.50 -8.11 -0.04
CA SER A 62 1.66 -7.74 0.79
C SER A 62 1.41 -8.03 2.27
N GLY A 63 2.36 -8.67 2.91
CA GLY A 63 2.37 -8.90 4.37
C GLY A 63 2.61 -7.65 5.22
N GLY A 64 2.84 -6.49 4.60
CA GLY A 64 3.18 -5.23 5.29
C GLY A 64 4.68 -5.03 5.40
N GLN A 65 5.12 -4.21 6.35
CA GLN A 65 6.54 -4.00 6.64
C GLN A 65 7.21 -5.31 7.10
N ASP A 66 8.41 -5.58 6.60
CA ASP A 66 9.23 -6.68 7.11
C ASP A 66 9.65 -6.38 8.56
N LEU A 67 9.03 -7.08 9.52
CA LEU A 67 9.28 -6.84 10.96
C LEU A 67 10.72 -7.21 11.37
N GLY A 68 11.40 -8.04 10.59
CA GLY A 68 12.82 -8.32 10.79
C GLY A 68 13.68 -7.08 10.55
N GLU A 69 13.40 -6.33 9.48
CA GLU A 69 14.07 -5.08 9.19
C GLU A 69 13.61 -3.95 10.13
N MET A 70 12.32 -3.86 10.44
CA MET A 70 11.80 -2.86 11.38
C MET A 70 12.54 -2.88 12.72
N ALA A 71 12.96 -4.03 13.19
CA ALA A 71 13.71 -4.16 14.44
C ALA A 71 15.15 -3.63 14.35
N THR A 72 15.69 -3.44 13.14
CA THR A 72 17.04 -2.90 12.89
C THR A 72 17.02 -1.41 12.54
N VAL A 73 15.84 -0.80 12.35
CA VAL A 73 15.65 0.62 11.97
C VAL A 73 16.33 1.62 12.95
N ARG A 74 16.59 1.24 14.19
CA ARG A 74 17.47 2.03 15.07
C ARG A 74 18.89 2.25 14.54
N ALA A 75 19.31 1.48 13.53
CA ALA A 75 20.64 1.57 12.91
C ALA A 75 20.71 2.63 11.78
N TYR A 76 19.59 3.23 11.36
CA TYR A 76 19.59 4.29 10.35
C TYR A 76 20.09 5.66 10.87
N SER A 77 20.78 5.70 12.03
CA SER A 77 21.41 6.90 12.57
C SER A 77 22.49 7.52 11.67
N ASP A 78 22.91 6.83 10.61
CA ASP A 78 24.03 7.21 9.74
C ASP A 78 23.59 7.94 8.45
N GLY A 79 22.38 8.50 8.40
CA GLY A 79 21.91 9.24 7.23
C GLY A 79 21.35 8.37 6.09
N GLN A 80 21.29 7.05 6.23
CA GLN A 80 20.54 6.19 5.32
C GLN A 80 19.04 6.48 5.46
N ARG A 81 18.38 6.77 4.34
CA ARG A 81 16.95 7.03 4.31
C ARG A 81 16.21 5.72 4.15
N HIS A 82 15.26 5.45 5.05
CA HIS A 82 14.27 4.39 4.87
C HIS A 82 13.50 4.59 3.56
N GLY A 83 13.32 3.52 2.75
CA GLY A 83 12.69 3.58 1.44
C GLY A 83 11.22 4.01 1.44
N PHE A 84 10.54 3.92 2.60
CA PHE A 84 9.11 4.22 2.75
C PHE A 84 8.71 5.63 2.31
N ALA A 85 9.33 6.69 2.87
CA ALA A 85 8.91 8.06 2.58
C ALA A 85 9.08 8.44 1.10
N PRO A 86 10.23 8.16 0.43
CA PRO A 86 10.39 8.38 -1.00
C PRO A 86 9.41 7.55 -1.86
N PHE A 87 9.06 6.34 -1.42
CA PHE A 87 8.06 5.52 -2.11
C PHE A 87 6.67 6.15 -2.03
N ILE A 88 6.22 6.60 -0.84
CA ILE A 88 4.92 7.25 -0.69
C ILE A 88 4.85 8.57 -1.45
N ASP A 89 5.96 9.34 -1.51
CA ASP A 89 6.04 10.54 -2.35
C ASP A 89 5.81 10.19 -3.82
N CYS A 90 6.50 9.16 -4.33
CA CYS A 90 6.33 8.69 -5.70
C CYS A 90 4.90 8.19 -5.97
N LEU A 91 4.33 7.40 -5.06
CA LEU A 91 2.98 6.83 -5.18
C LEU A 91 1.91 7.93 -5.19
N SER A 92 2.02 8.89 -4.27
CA SER A 92 1.09 10.02 -4.16
C SER A 92 1.13 10.95 -5.38
N ALA A 93 2.31 11.09 -6.00
CA ALA A 93 2.55 11.93 -7.17
C ALA A 93 2.42 11.16 -8.51
N PHE A 94 2.05 9.88 -8.49
CA PHE A 94 1.90 9.10 -9.71
C PHE A 94 0.73 9.62 -10.55
N ASP A 95 1.02 10.19 -11.73
CA ASP A 95 0.08 10.98 -12.52
C ASP A 95 -0.65 10.21 -13.62
N LYS A 96 -0.48 8.89 -13.69
CA LYS A 96 -1.23 8.01 -14.60
C LYS A 96 -2.21 7.15 -13.80
N PRO A 97 -3.30 6.65 -14.41
CA PRO A 97 -4.20 5.70 -13.76
C PRO A 97 -3.45 4.51 -13.16
N LEU A 98 -3.69 4.27 -11.87
CA LEU A 98 -3.08 3.18 -11.09
C LEU A 98 -4.17 2.27 -10.56
N ILE A 99 -4.11 1.01 -10.92
CA ILE A 99 -5.04 -0.03 -10.49
C ILE A 99 -4.31 -1.00 -9.57
N ALA A 100 -4.88 -1.30 -8.42
CA ALA A 100 -4.41 -2.40 -7.59
C ALA A 100 -5.23 -3.67 -7.83
N ALA A 101 -4.55 -4.79 -8.12
CA ALA A 101 -5.11 -6.13 -8.18
C ALA A 101 -4.68 -6.89 -6.92
N VAL A 102 -5.52 -6.87 -5.89
CA VAL A 102 -5.23 -7.41 -4.55
C VAL A 102 -5.48 -8.92 -4.55
N ASN A 103 -4.45 -9.69 -4.81
CA ASN A 103 -4.49 -11.14 -5.02
C ASN A 103 -4.37 -11.97 -3.74
N GLY A 104 -4.43 -11.36 -2.57
CA GLY A 104 -4.32 -12.07 -1.29
C GLY A 104 -4.32 -11.11 -0.11
N VAL A 105 -3.62 -11.47 0.95
CA VAL A 105 -3.53 -10.66 2.17
C VAL A 105 -2.83 -9.33 1.89
N GLY A 106 -3.44 -8.22 2.37
CA GLY A 106 -2.87 -6.86 2.37
C GLY A 106 -2.86 -6.28 3.78
N VAL A 107 -1.67 -6.12 4.39
CA VAL A 107 -1.52 -5.71 5.79
C VAL A 107 -0.68 -4.44 5.90
N GLY A 108 -1.00 -3.52 6.80
CA GLY A 108 -0.27 -2.27 7.01
C GLY A 108 -0.13 -1.49 5.71
N ILE A 109 1.12 -1.27 5.24
CA ILE A 109 1.38 -0.63 3.95
C ILE A 109 0.68 -1.37 2.78
N GLY A 110 0.46 -2.69 2.87
CA GLY A 110 -0.30 -3.44 1.88
C GLY A 110 -1.78 -3.04 1.80
N LEU A 111 -2.34 -2.40 2.83
CA LEU A 111 -3.65 -1.75 2.79
C LEU A 111 -3.50 -0.26 2.48
N THR A 112 -2.60 0.46 3.17
CA THR A 112 -2.57 1.92 3.11
C THR A 112 -2.14 2.44 1.74
N MET A 113 -1.28 1.73 1.01
CA MET A 113 -0.96 2.11 -0.37
C MET A 113 -2.15 2.01 -1.34
N LEU A 114 -3.16 1.17 -1.04
CA LEU A 114 -4.37 1.06 -1.87
C LEU A 114 -5.17 2.37 -1.89
N LEU A 115 -5.08 3.18 -0.81
CA LEU A 115 -5.77 4.47 -0.69
C LEU A 115 -5.22 5.52 -1.67
N HIS A 116 -4.06 5.25 -2.28
CA HIS A 116 -3.45 6.06 -3.34
C HIS A 116 -3.72 5.52 -4.74
N CYS A 117 -4.27 4.31 -4.86
CA CYS A 117 -4.69 3.76 -6.14
C CYS A 117 -6.02 4.37 -6.59
N ASP A 118 -6.21 4.51 -7.91
CA ASP A 118 -7.45 5.05 -8.47
C ASP A 118 -8.57 4.01 -8.46
N MET A 119 -8.21 2.75 -8.63
CA MET A 119 -9.13 1.61 -8.57
C MET A 119 -8.47 0.45 -7.85
N VAL A 120 -9.25 -0.23 -7.03
CA VAL A 120 -8.82 -1.44 -6.33
C VAL A 120 -9.77 -2.57 -6.68
N TYR A 121 -9.23 -3.64 -7.23
CA TYR A 121 -9.93 -4.90 -7.42
C TYR A 121 -9.36 -5.94 -6.49
N ILE A 122 -10.22 -6.77 -5.91
CA ILE A 122 -9.84 -7.69 -4.84
C ILE A 122 -10.25 -9.12 -5.18
N ALA A 123 -9.37 -10.09 -4.93
CA ALA A 123 -9.67 -11.51 -5.04
C ALA A 123 -10.66 -11.96 -3.95
N ARG A 124 -11.50 -12.94 -4.24
CA ARG A 124 -12.50 -13.49 -3.30
C ARG A 124 -11.87 -13.95 -1.98
N SER A 125 -10.69 -14.56 -2.03
CA SER A 125 -9.95 -15.04 -0.85
C SER A 125 -9.15 -13.96 -0.13
N ALA A 126 -9.00 -12.77 -0.72
CA ALA A 126 -8.16 -11.71 -0.18
C ALA A 126 -8.81 -11.03 1.04
N ARG A 127 -7.96 -10.50 1.91
CA ARG A 127 -8.39 -9.75 3.09
C ARG A 127 -7.36 -8.69 3.46
N LEU A 128 -7.85 -7.59 4.00
CA LEU A 128 -7.06 -6.42 4.36
C LEU A 128 -7.04 -6.22 5.87
N ARG A 129 -5.98 -5.59 6.38
CA ARG A 129 -5.85 -5.25 7.81
C ARG A 129 -4.89 -4.08 8.03
N ALA A 130 -5.21 -3.21 8.98
CA ALA A 130 -4.37 -2.09 9.43
C ALA A 130 -3.95 -2.27 10.89
N PRO A 131 -2.92 -3.09 11.22
CA PRO A 131 -2.61 -3.51 12.59
C PRO A 131 -1.69 -2.54 13.35
N PHE A 132 -1.78 -1.23 13.10
CA PHE A 132 -0.87 -0.24 13.66
C PHE A 132 -0.93 -0.20 15.19
N VAL A 133 -2.13 -0.09 15.76
CA VAL A 133 -2.31 0.00 17.22
C VAL A 133 -1.81 -1.25 17.92
N SER A 134 -2.06 -2.45 17.34
CA SER A 134 -1.55 -3.70 17.93
C SER A 134 -0.03 -3.88 17.79
N LEU A 135 0.62 -3.03 17.00
CA LEU A 135 2.08 -2.95 16.91
C LEU A 135 2.65 -1.80 17.74
N GLY A 136 1.83 -1.13 18.57
CA GLY A 136 2.24 0.06 19.32
C GLY A 136 2.61 1.24 18.41
N LEU A 137 2.02 1.31 17.22
CA LEU A 137 2.28 2.30 16.18
C LEU A 137 1.01 3.08 15.82
N VAL A 138 1.16 4.06 14.95
CA VAL A 138 0.08 4.90 14.40
C VAL A 138 -0.08 4.65 12.90
N PRO A 139 -1.23 5.03 12.29
CA PRO A 139 -1.41 5.00 10.84
C PRO A 139 -0.33 5.77 10.08
N GLU A 140 -0.09 5.40 8.84
CA GLU A 140 0.92 5.95 7.95
C GLU A 140 0.37 6.18 6.53
N ALA A 141 1.18 6.74 5.60
CA ALA A 141 0.83 6.95 4.20
C ALA A 141 -0.44 7.80 3.99
N ALA A 142 -0.66 8.81 4.83
CA ALA A 142 -1.86 9.64 4.87
C ALA A 142 -3.16 8.85 5.15
N SER A 143 -3.07 7.61 5.62
CA SER A 143 -4.25 6.78 5.88
C SER A 143 -5.13 7.33 7.01
N SER A 144 -4.59 8.12 7.92
CA SER A 144 -5.38 8.84 8.93
C SER A 144 -6.40 9.82 8.33
N TYR A 145 -6.14 10.31 7.12
CA TYR A 145 -7.08 11.13 6.34
C TYR A 145 -7.82 10.31 5.28
N LEU A 146 -7.06 9.61 4.43
CA LEU A 146 -7.62 8.93 3.25
C LEU A 146 -8.63 7.83 3.61
N LEU A 147 -8.37 7.06 4.68
CA LEU A 147 -9.31 6.04 5.11
C LEU A 147 -10.64 6.66 5.55
N GLN A 148 -10.59 7.74 6.36
CA GLN A 148 -11.81 8.45 6.77
C GLN A 148 -12.57 9.05 5.58
N ALA A 149 -11.85 9.57 4.60
CA ALA A 149 -12.48 10.14 3.39
C ALA A 149 -13.21 9.09 2.55
N ILE A 150 -12.79 7.82 2.63
CA ILE A 150 -13.40 6.71 1.88
C ILE A 150 -14.54 6.06 2.68
N VAL A 151 -14.29 5.65 3.93
CA VAL A 151 -15.21 4.82 4.71
C VAL A 151 -16.02 5.63 5.74
N GLY A 152 -15.70 6.91 5.93
CA GLY A 152 -16.24 7.75 7.01
C GLY A 152 -15.49 7.58 8.33
N PRO A 153 -15.59 8.58 9.24
CA PRO A 153 -14.73 8.64 10.43
C PRO A 153 -14.98 7.51 11.43
N GLN A 154 -16.23 7.08 11.61
CA GLN A 154 -16.57 6.03 12.58
C GLN A 154 -16.00 4.67 12.17
N LEU A 155 -16.18 4.27 10.91
CA LEU A 155 -15.66 3.00 10.39
C LEU A 155 -14.13 3.02 10.32
N ALA A 156 -13.52 4.15 9.95
CA ALA A 156 -12.08 4.30 9.98
C ALA A 156 -11.52 4.10 11.39
N ALA A 157 -12.14 4.71 12.41
CA ALA A 157 -11.76 4.53 13.82
C ALA A 157 -11.91 3.07 14.26
N GLU A 158 -13.03 2.42 13.95
CA GLU A 158 -13.25 1.01 14.25
C GLU A 158 -12.14 0.14 13.66
N LEU A 159 -11.88 0.28 12.34
CA LEU A 159 -10.86 -0.52 11.64
C LEU A 159 -9.45 -0.32 12.21
N LEU A 160 -9.09 0.93 12.54
CA LEU A 160 -7.76 1.26 13.06
C LEU A 160 -7.58 0.83 14.52
N TYR A 161 -8.60 0.96 15.38
CA TYR A 161 -8.49 0.64 16.79
C TYR A 161 -8.64 -0.86 17.08
N THR A 162 -9.52 -1.55 16.34
CA THR A 162 -9.76 -2.99 16.55
C THR A 162 -8.81 -3.88 15.77
N ASN A 163 -8.12 -3.32 14.77
CA ASN A 163 -7.30 -4.09 13.83
C ASN A 163 -8.06 -5.23 13.16
N ALA A 164 -9.35 -5.05 12.91
CA ALA A 164 -10.21 -6.07 12.33
C ALA A 164 -9.77 -6.44 10.90
N TRP A 165 -9.98 -7.72 10.55
CA TRP A 165 -9.83 -8.17 9.18
C TRP A 165 -11.01 -7.72 8.32
N ILE A 166 -10.72 -7.21 7.13
CA ILE A 166 -11.68 -6.78 6.12
C ILE A 166 -11.64 -7.80 4.99
N GLY A 167 -12.66 -8.64 4.86
CA GLY A 167 -12.79 -9.58 3.75
C GLY A 167 -13.20 -8.87 2.45
N ALA A 168 -13.16 -9.58 1.33
CA ALA A 168 -13.35 -9.01 0.00
C ALA A 168 -14.72 -8.31 -0.17
N ASP A 169 -15.81 -8.95 0.23
CA ASP A 169 -17.15 -8.34 0.13
C ASP A 169 -17.27 -7.10 1.01
N ARG A 170 -16.73 -7.17 2.24
CA ARG A 170 -16.70 -6.03 3.15
C ARG A 170 -15.84 -4.87 2.61
N ALA A 171 -14.75 -5.17 1.91
CA ALA A 171 -13.92 -4.13 1.26
C ALA A 171 -14.71 -3.37 0.18
N VAL A 172 -15.57 -4.05 -0.58
CA VAL A 172 -16.46 -3.41 -1.57
C VAL A 172 -17.57 -2.60 -0.88
N GLU A 173 -18.22 -3.13 0.15
CA GLU A 173 -19.22 -2.39 0.94
C GLU A 173 -18.64 -1.09 1.52
N LEU A 174 -17.41 -1.14 2.01
CA LEU A 174 -16.66 -0.01 2.56
C LEU A 174 -16.07 0.90 1.48
N LYS A 175 -16.24 0.59 0.20
CA LYS A 175 -15.65 1.33 -0.93
C LYS A 175 -14.10 1.33 -0.95
N LEU A 176 -13.48 0.43 -0.21
CA LEU A 176 -12.03 0.18 -0.26
C LEU A 176 -11.63 -0.62 -1.51
N ALA A 177 -12.58 -1.31 -2.13
CA ALA A 177 -12.43 -1.97 -3.42
C ALA A 177 -13.65 -1.69 -4.30
N ALA A 178 -13.43 -1.63 -5.62
CA ALA A 178 -14.47 -1.38 -6.59
C ALA A 178 -15.25 -2.65 -6.95
N ALA A 179 -14.60 -3.82 -6.94
CA ALA A 179 -15.23 -5.10 -7.25
C ALA A 179 -14.42 -6.28 -6.70
N VAL A 180 -15.14 -7.39 -6.45
CA VAL A 180 -14.56 -8.69 -6.12
C VAL A 180 -14.50 -9.55 -7.37
N TYR A 181 -13.37 -10.22 -7.56
CA TYR A 181 -13.18 -11.21 -8.62
C TYR A 181 -12.92 -12.60 -8.03
N ALA A 182 -13.26 -13.65 -8.76
CA ALA A 182 -12.71 -14.97 -8.48
C ALA A 182 -11.17 -14.91 -8.54
N ASP A 183 -10.47 -15.64 -7.67
CA ASP A 183 -9.02 -15.52 -7.51
C ASP A 183 -8.27 -15.65 -8.83
N GLY A 184 -8.61 -16.66 -9.65
CA GLY A 184 -7.98 -16.87 -10.94
C GLY A 184 -8.36 -15.85 -12.04
N ALA A 185 -9.41 -15.01 -11.82
CA ALA A 185 -9.87 -14.02 -12.79
C ALA A 185 -9.41 -12.59 -12.47
N LEU A 186 -8.90 -12.33 -11.26
CA LEU A 186 -8.56 -11.00 -10.78
C LEU A 186 -7.60 -10.26 -11.71
N LEU A 187 -6.45 -10.86 -12.00
CA LEU A 187 -5.42 -10.19 -12.80
C LEU A 187 -5.91 -9.90 -14.21
N ALA A 188 -6.62 -10.85 -14.84
CA ALA A 188 -7.20 -10.65 -16.16
C ALA A 188 -8.23 -9.51 -16.16
N GLY A 189 -9.08 -9.43 -15.13
CA GLY A 189 -10.06 -8.35 -14.95
C GLY A 189 -9.40 -6.98 -14.77
N ALA A 190 -8.39 -6.88 -13.91
CA ALA A 190 -7.64 -5.64 -13.69
C ALA A 190 -6.88 -5.19 -14.95
N MET A 191 -6.22 -6.12 -15.65
CA MET A 191 -5.52 -5.83 -16.91
C MET A 191 -6.49 -5.44 -18.02
N GLY A 192 -7.67 -6.08 -18.09
CA GLY A 192 -8.73 -5.70 -19.04
C GLY A 192 -9.18 -4.25 -18.84
N LYS A 193 -9.41 -3.83 -17.58
CA LYS A 193 -9.77 -2.44 -17.24
C LYS A 193 -8.62 -1.47 -17.55
N ALA A 194 -7.40 -1.83 -17.23
CA ALA A 194 -6.23 -1.02 -17.57
C ALA A 194 -6.06 -0.86 -19.09
N SER A 195 -6.31 -1.93 -19.87
CA SER A 195 -6.25 -1.91 -21.34
C SER A 195 -7.34 -1.01 -21.94
N GLU A 196 -8.56 -1.02 -21.38
CA GLU A 196 -9.64 -0.10 -21.76
C GLU A 196 -9.21 1.37 -21.56
N ILE A 197 -8.63 1.67 -20.39
CA ILE A 197 -8.10 3.00 -20.06
C ILE A 197 -6.97 3.40 -21.02
N ALA A 198 -6.09 2.47 -21.36
CA ALA A 198 -4.94 2.73 -22.22
C ALA A 198 -5.34 3.10 -23.68
N GLN A 199 -6.58 2.91 -24.08
CA GLN A 199 -7.10 3.42 -25.36
C GLN A 199 -7.32 4.94 -25.33
N GLN A 200 -7.37 5.57 -24.17
CA GLN A 200 -7.65 6.98 -24.02
C GLN A 200 -6.39 7.85 -24.25
N PRO A 201 -6.53 9.15 -24.58
CA PRO A 201 -5.39 10.05 -24.73
C PRO A 201 -4.64 10.24 -23.40
N LEU A 202 -3.33 9.99 -23.39
CA LEU A 202 -2.49 10.10 -22.20
C LEU A 202 -2.58 11.48 -21.52
N ALA A 203 -2.57 12.56 -22.31
CA ALA A 203 -2.65 13.91 -21.77
C ALA A 203 -3.95 14.14 -20.99
N SER A 204 -5.08 13.58 -21.45
CA SER A 204 -6.37 13.67 -20.77
C SER A 204 -6.39 12.84 -19.49
N LEU A 205 -5.82 11.63 -19.51
CA LEU A 205 -5.69 10.78 -18.34
C LEU A 205 -4.89 11.46 -17.24
N ARG A 206 -3.72 12.01 -17.58
CA ARG A 206 -2.85 12.75 -16.64
C ARG A 206 -3.57 13.97 -16.04
N ARG A 207 -4.18 14.81 -16.86
CA ARG A 207 -4.90 16.00 -16.39
C ARG A 207 -6.07 15.64 -15.49
N THR A 208 -6.83 14.63 -15.85
CA THR A 208 -7.95 14.13 -15.01
C THR A 208 -7.43 13.70 -13.65
N LYS A 209 -6.37 12.85 -13.63
CA LYS A 209 -5.80 12.40 -12.35
C LYS A 209 -5.23 13.55 -11.53
N GLN A 210 -4.48 14.47 -12.13
CA GLN A 210 -3.96 15.66 -11.46
C GLN A 210 -5.08 16.49 -10.82
N THR A 211 -6.19 16.68 -11.53
CA THR A 211 -7.37 17.39 -10.99
C THR A 211 -7.97 16.65 -9.79
N LEU A 212 -8.07 15.32 -9.85
CA LEU A 212 -8.58 14.51 -8.74
C LEU A 212 -7.64 14.56 -7.52
N LEU A 213 -6.33 14.52 -7.74
CA LEU A 213 -5.33 14.58 -6.67
C LEU A 213 -5.27 15.96 -6.00
N ALA A 214 -5.36 17.04 -6.78
CA ALA A 214 -5.25 18.42 -6.29
C ALA A 214 -6.28 18.75 -5.20
N VAL A 215 -7.50 18.18 -5.29
CA VAL A 215 -8.58 18.41 -4.30
C VAL A 215 -8.19 17.93 -2.89
N ARG A 216 -7.30 16.96 -2.76
CA ARG A 216 -6.91 16.37 -1.47
C ARG A 216 -5.44 16.60 -1.08
N GLU A 217 -4.67 17.31 -1.91
CA GLU A 217 -3.22 17.45 -1.77
C GLU A 217 -2.80 18.00 -0.40
N ASP A 218 -3.37 19.13 0.01
CA ASP A 218 -3.06 19.76 1.30
C ASP A 218 -3.43 18.90 2.50
N ALA A 219 -4.56 18.20 2.43
CA ALA A 219 -5.01 17.31 3.48
C ALA A 219 -4.10 16.09 3.60
N VAL A 220 -3.69 15.48 2.47
CA VAL A 220 -2.74 14.37 2.41
C VAL A 220 -1.38 14.80 2.98
N ALA A 221 -0.85 15.95 2.54
CA ALA A 221 0.42 16.47 3.04
C ALA A 221 0.37 16.75 4.55
N THR A 222 -0.76 17.29 5.04
CA THR A 222 -0.95 17.56 6.48
C THR A 222 -1.06 16.27 7.29
N ALA A 223 -1.82 15.27 6.80
CA ALA A 223 -1.93 13.97 7.44
C ALA A 223 -0.55 13.31 7.57
N ARG A 224 0.22 13.25 6.49
CA ARG A 224 1.57 12.66 6.48
C ARG A 224 2.48 13.30 7.51
N ARG A 225 2.58 14.64 7.55
CA ARG A 225 3.42 15.32 8.56
C ARG A 225 3.05 14.95 10.00
N ARG A 226 1.74 14.81 10.29
CA ARG A 226 1.25 14.43 11.63
C ARG A 226 1.54 12.96 11.92
N GLU A 227 1.32 12.09 10.95
CA GLU A 227 1.62 10.65 11.04
C GLU A 227 3.12 10.42 11.26
N ASP A 228 3.99 11.07 10.49
CA ASP A 228 5.45 10.95 10.60
C ASP A 228 5.93 11.37 12.00
N ALA A 229 5.42 12.48 12.54
CA ALA A 229 5.75 12.92 13.89
C ALA A 229 5.28 11.94 14.97
N ALA A 230 4.06 11.42 14.84
CA ALA A 230 3.50 10.45 15.77
C ALA A 230 4.19 9.08 15.65
N MET A 231 4.53 8.65 14.42
CA MET A 231 5.28 7.43 14.17
C MET A 231 6.69 7.49 14.80
N ALA A 232 7.39 8.61 14.63
CA ALA A 232 8.71 8.82 15.25
C ALA A 232 8.66 8.75 16.78
N ALA A 233 7.56 9.22 17.40
CA ALA A 233 7.35 9.12 18.85
C ALA A 233 7.00 7.71 19.32
N SER A 234 6.40 6.87 18.45
CA SER A 234 5.91 5.53 18.78
C SER A 234 6.95 4.44 18.49
N LEU A 235 7.72 4.61 17.42
CA LEU A 235 8.67 3.61 16.94
C LEU A 235 9.78 3.37 17.96
N GLY A 236 9.97 2.11 18.35
CA GLY A 236 10.92 1.69 19.36
C GLY A 236 10.50 2.08 20.80
N GLY A 237 9.30 2.62 21.00
CA GLY A 237 8.70 2.82 22.31
C GLY A 237 8.32 1.48 22.98
N PRO A 238 7.98 1.49 24.29
CA PRO A 238 7.73 0.26 25.04
C PRO A 238 6.70 -0.66 24.40
N ALA A 239 5.56 -0.12 23.96
CA ALA A 239 4.50 -0.91 23.31
C ALA A 239 4.96 -1.52 21.97
N ASN A 240 5.72 -0.77 21.15
CA ASN A 240 6.24 -1.28 19.89
C ASN A 240 7.28 -2.39 20.10
N VAL A 241 8.18 -2.21 21.06
CA VAL A 241 9.18 -3.22 21.43
C VAL A 241 8.50 -4.51 21.91
N GLU A 242 7.49 -4.39 22.78
CA GLU A 242 6.71 -5.54 23.24
C GLU A 242 5.99 -6.24 22.09
N ALA A 243 5.32 -5.50 21.23
CA ALA A 243 4.60 -6.08 20.09
C ALA A 243 5.53 -6.86 19.15
N ILE A 244 6.72 -6.33 18.84
CA ILE A 244 7.72 -7.01 18.00
C ILE A 244 8.26 -8.25 18.71
N ARG A 245 8.54 -8.17 20.02
CA ARG A 245 8.99 -9.31 20.83
C ARG A 245 7.94 -10.42 20.82
N ALA A 246 6.68 -10.08 21.15
CA ALA A 246 5.57 -11.02 21.19
C ALA A 246 5.34 -11.70 19.84
N PHE A 247 5.45 -10.96 18.74
CA PHE A 247 5.36 -11.53 17.40
C PHE A 247 6.45 -12.58 17.13
N ARG A 248 7.71 -12.31 17.51
CA ARG A 248 8.82 -13.26 17.36
C ARG A 248 8.64 -14.51 18.24
N GLU A 249 8.11 -14.32 19.44
CA GLU A 249 7.83 -15.38 20.41
C GLU A 249 6.50 -16.11 20.12
N LYS A 250 5.75 -15.71 19.09
CA LYS A 250 4.44 -16.25 18.70
C LYS A 250 3.42 -16.26 19.85
N ARG A 251 3.40 -15.22 20.66
CA ARG A 251 2.44 -14.99 21.76
C ARG A 251 1.65 -13.70 21.55
N ALA A 252 0.61 -13.48 22.32
CA ALA A 252 -0.06 -12.17 22.39
C ALA A 252 0.87 -11.15 23.10
N PRO A 253 0.88 -9.87 22.64
CA PRO A 253 1.57 -8.81 23.35
C PRO A 253 0.85 -8.49 24.67
N ASP A 254 1.62 -8.10 25.68
CA ASP A 254 1.08 -7.62 26.95
C ASP A 254 1.36 -6.10 27.07
N PHE A 255 0.28 -5.32 27.00
CA PHE A 255 0.32 -3.86 27.13
C PHE A 255 -0.11 -3.37 28.50
N SER A 256 -0.34 -4.27 29.47
CA SER A 256 -0.69 -3.90 30.84
C SER A 256 0.44 -3.10 31.48
N GLY A 257 0.12 -1.90 31.94
CA GLY A 257 1.10 -1.01 32.58
C GLY A 257 1.86 -0.07 31.62
N MET A 258 1.40 0.05 30.36
CA MET A 258 1.93 0.98 29.36
C MET A 258 1.01 2.18 29.14
#